data_32bc48534774bf7d7b22cec5d0cbaade
#
_entry.id   32bc48534774bf7d7b22cec5d0cbaade
#
_cell.length_a   1.000
_cell.length_b   1.000
_cell.length_c   1.000
_cell.angle_alpha   90.00
_cell.angle_beta   90.00
_cell.angle_gamma   90.00
#
_symmetry.space_group_name_H-M   'P 1'
#
loop_
_entity.id
_entity.type
_entity.pdbx_description
1 polymer ?
#
loop_
_entity_poly.entity_id
_entity_poly.type
_entity_poly.pdbx_seq_one_letter_code
_entity_poly.pdbx_strand_id
1 'polypeptide(L)'
;MVLARIIEPVSKLDSLRVLEEAGVTPASYATLKRRLPVYAKDSWRQKISVACAAHAGLGPASLVLFDVSTLYFETDAGDGFREPGFAKERRLEPQITIGLLTDQNGFPLMVSAFEGNKGETKTMQPVIESFMAAHDLADVTVVADAGMVSEANQKQIEAAGLSFILGMKIPHVPYALAQWRREHPDEDIPDG
;
A
#
# COMPACT_ATOMS: atom_id res chain seq x y z
N MET A 1 22.61 -0.52 2.30
CA MET A 1 21.40 -0.38 3.14
C MET A 1 20.28 -1.35 2.72
N VAL A 2 19.83 -1.40 1.47
CA VAL A 2 18.76 -2.34 1.07
C VAL A 2 19.18 -3.77 1.36
N LEU A 3 20.33 -4.23 0.86
CA LEU A 3 20.86 -5.57 1.13
C LEU A 3 20.99 -5.85 2.64
N ALA A 4 21.53 -4.91 3.40
CA ALA A 4 21.67 -5.08 4.85
C ALA A 4 20.31 -5.37 5.53
N ARG A 5 19.24 -4.68 5.11
CA ARG A 5 17.90 -4.87 5.67
C ARG A 5 17.18 -6.12 5.18
N ILE A 6 17.61 -6.69 4.06
CA ILE A 6 17.14 -8.01 3.61
C ILE A 6 17.79 -9.11 4.47
N ILE A 7 19.07 -8.94 4.81
CA ILE A 7 19.81 -9.88 5.66
C ILE A 7 19.34 -9.76 7.12
N GLU A 8 19.34 -8.54 7.66
CA GLU A 8 18.94 -8.24 9.02
C GLU A 8 18.26 -6.86 9.08
N PRO A 9 16.98 -6.76 9.47
CA PRO A 9 16.24 -5.50 9.54
C PRO A 9 16.64 -4.67 10.76
N VAL A 10 17.71 -3.88 10.61
CA VAL A 10 18.31 -3.06 11.66
C VAL A 10 18.30 -1.57 11.35
N SER A 11 18.81 -0.73 12.26
CA SER A 11 18.93 0.72 12.09
C SER A 11 19.81 1.10 10.89
N LYS A 12 19.72 2.36 10.47
CA LYS A 12 20.60 2.89 9.41
C LYS A 12 22.08 2.80 9.77
N LEU A 13 22.41 3.01 11.02
CA LEU A 13 23.79 2.94 11.50
C LEU A 13 24.27 1.49 11.56
N ASP A 14 23.49 0.62 12.14
CA ASP A 14 23.82 -0.78 12.32
C ASP A 14 23.85 -1.58 11.00
N SER A 15 23.17 -1.08 9.96
CA SER A 15 23.29 -1.61 8.59
C SER A 15 24.74 -1.62 8.05
N LEU A 16 25.63 -0.79 8.62
CA LEU A 16 27.06 -0.81 8.26
C LEU A 16 27.71 -2.08 8.77
N ARG A 17 27.49 -2.44 10.03
CA ARG A 17 27.96 -3.70 10.63
C ARG A 17 27.51 -4.92 9.80
N VAL A 18 26.21 -5.00 9.50
CA VAL A 18 25.65 -6.12 8.72
C VAL A 18 26.33 -6.24 7.35
N LEU A 19 26.64 -5.13 6.69
CA LEU A 19 27.37 -5.17 5.42
C LEU A 19 28.81 -5.65 5.59
N GLU A 20 29.51 -5.18 6.63
CA GLU A 20 30.88 -5.60 6.94
C GLU A 20 30.95 -7.11 7.24
N GLU A 21 30.02 -7.62 8.05
CA GLU A 21 29.89 -9.06 8.36
C GLU A 21 29.58 -9.90 7.11
N ALA A 22 28.84 -9.32 6.15
CA ALA A 22 28.59 -9.94 4.84
C ALA A 22 29.75 -9.78 3.84
N GLY A 23 30.91 -9.25 4.27
CA GLY A 23 32.09 -9.04 3.42
C GLY A 23 31.99 -7.86 2.47
N VAL A 24 31.03 -6.96 2.65
CA VAL A 24 30.83 -5.77 1.82
C VAL A 24 31.36 -4.54 2.57
N THR A 25 32.36 -3.84 2.02
CA THR A 25 32.84 -2.58 2.58
C THR A 25 31.77 -1.50 2.43
N PRO A 26 31.15 -1.02 3.54
CA PRO A 26 30.10 -0.02 3.45
C PRO A 26 30.65 1.39 3.23
N ALA A 27 29.83 2.25 2.62
CA ALA A 27 30.11 3.68 2.66
C ALA A 27 29.92 4.22 4.09
N SER A 28 30.64 5.31 4.43
CA SER A 28 30.49 5.93 5.75
C SER A 28 29.05 6.35 6.07
N TYR A 29 28.69 6.36 7.35
CA TYR A 29 27.37 6.81 7.81
C TYR A 29 27.03 8.24 7.33
N ALA A 30 28.03 9.14 7.32
CA ALA A 30 27.85 10.49 6.79
C ALA A 30 27.47 10.47 5.30
N THR A 31 28.07 9.59 4.51
CA THR A 31 27.72 9.42 3.09
C THR A 31 26.30 8.88 2.94
N LEU A 32 25.90 7.89 3.74
CA LEU A 32 24.52 7.38 3.74
C LEU A 32 23.51 8.50 4.05
N LYS A 33 23.72 9.25 5.13
CA LYS A 33 22.83 10.37 5.51
C LYS A 33 22.70 11.40 4.38
N ARG A 34 23.79 11.76 3.73
CA ARG A 34 23.79 12.72 2.62
C ARG A 34 23.05 12.21 1.39
N ARG A 35 23.07 10.90 1.13
CA ARG A 35 22.45 10.30 -0.06
C ARG A 35 20.96 9.98 0.11
N LEU A 36 20.51 9.68 1.32
CA LEU A 36 19.09 9.32 1.58
C LEU A 36 18.08 10.34 1.04
N PRO A 37 18.25 11.66 1.21
CA PRO A 37 17.31 12.65 0.67
C PRO A 37 17.21 12.62 -0.87
N VAL A 38 18.27 12.17 -1.56
CA VAL A 38 18.24 12.04 -3.02
C VAL A 38 17.28 10.93 -3.44
N TYR A 39 17.28 9.80 -2.72
CA TYR A 39 16.38 8.66 -2.98
C TYR A 39 14.94 8.89 -2.51
N ALA A 40 14.72 9.88 -1.65
CA ALA A 40 13.39 10.29 -1.22
C ALA A 40 12.64 11.17 -2.24
N LYS A 41 13.32 11.65 -3.29
CA LYS A 41 12.71 12.48 -4.34
C LYS A 41 11.72 11.68 -5.18
N ASP A 42 10.62 12.31 -5.58
CA ASP A 42 9.60 11.69 -6.42
C ASP A 42 10.17 11.15 -7.74
N SER A 43 11.12 11.88 -8.34
CA SER A 43 11.80 11.42 -9.56
C SER A 43 12.51 10.07 -9.41
N TRP A 44 12.97 9.71 -8.20
CA TRP A 44 13.55 8.39 -7.94
C TRP A 44 12.47 7.32 -7.81
N ARG A 45 11.39 7.62 -7.09
CA ARG A 45 10.26 6.69 -6.99
C ARG A 45 9.66 6.39 -8.35
N GLN A 46 9.49 7.40 -9.19
CA GLN A 46 9.03 7.23 -10.57
C GLN A 46 9.98 6.34 -11.39
N LYS A 47 11.31 6.56 -11.32
CA LYS A 47 12.27 5.71 -12.03
C LYS A 47 12.22 4.25 -11.59
N ILE A 48 12.06 4.01 -10.28
CA ILE A 48 11.91 2.66 -9.75
C ILE A 48 10.60 2.07 -10.24
N SER A 49 9.50 2.81 -10.17
CA SER A 49 8.19 2.36 -10.67
C SER A 49 8.23 1.99 -12.15
N VAL A 50 8.87 2.81 -13.00
CA VAL A 50 9.07 2.50 -14.43
C VAL A 50 9.83 1.19 -14.63
N ALA A 51 10.92 0.99 -13.88
CA ALA A 51 11.70 -0.23 -13.96
C ALA A 51 10.90 -1.47 -13.49
N CYS A 52 10.12 -1.32 -12.43
CA CYS A 52 9.26 -2.39 -11.91
C CYS A 52 8.13 -2.74 -12.90
N ALA A 53 7.47 -1.75 -13.46
CA ALA A 53 6.41 -1.96 -14.46
C ALA A 53 6.95 -2.63 -15.74
N ALA A 54 8.13 -2.22 -16.22
CA ALA A 54 8.79 -2.86 -17.35
C ALA A 54 9.16 -4.31 -17.05
N HIS A 55 9.62 -4.61 -15.82
CA HIS A 55 9.91 -5.99 -15.41
C HIS A 55 8.65 -6.84 -15.31
N ALA A 56 7.57 -6.30 -14.79
CA ALA A 56 6.29 -6.99 -14.68
C ALA A 56 5.57 -7.20 -16.03
N GLY A 57 6.03 -6.54 -17.10
CA GLY A 57 5.41 -6.65 -18.42
C GLY A 57 3.99 -6.14 -18.48
N LEU A 58 3.68 -5.07 -17.73
CA LEU A 58 2.34 -4.49 -17.68
C LEU A 58 1.89 -3.97 -19.05
N GLY A 59 0.63 -4.22 -19.35
CA GLY A 59 -0.04 -3.76 -20.57
C GLY A 59 -1.46 -3.27 -20.26
N PRO A 60 -2.23 -2.91 -21.30
CA PRO A 60 -3.64 -2.56 -21.18
C PRO A 60 -4.43 -3.68 -20.47
N ALA A 61 -5.39 -3.30 -19.63
CA ALA A 61 -6.20 -4.21 -18.82
C ALA A 61 -5.42 -5.07 -17.81
N SER A 62 -4.20 -4.66 -17.43
CA SER A 62 -3.46 -5.34 -16.35
C SER A 62 -4.20 -5.23 -15.02
N LEU A 63 -4.16 -6.31 -14.26
CA LEU A 63 -4.68 -6.34 -12.89
C LEU A 63 -3.63 -5.78 -11.93
N VAL A 64 -4.00 -4.77 -11.16
CA VAL A 64 -3.15 -4.19 -10.12
C VAL A 64 -3.84 -4.25 -8.76
N LEU A 65 -3.10 -4.65 -7.73
CA LEU A 65 -3.60 -4.74 -6.37
C LEU A 65 -3.07 -3.56 -5.58
N PHE A 66 -3.96 -2.93 -4.83
CA PHE A 66 -3.60 -1.82 -3.93
C PHE A 66 -3.89 -2.19 -2.48
N ASP A 67 -2.90 -2.02 -1.64
CA ASP A 67 -3.01 -2.23 -0.20
C ASP A 67 -2.36 -1.10 0.59
N VAL A 68 -2.79 -0.94 1.83
CA VAL A 68 -2.34 0.13 2.74
C VAL A 68 -1.84 -0.47 4.04
N SER A 69 -0.65 -0.03 4.44
CA SER A 69 -0.06 -0.39 5.73
C SER A 69 0.24 0.86 6.55
N THR A 70 0.09 0.75 7.87
CA THR A 70 0.40 1.82 8.81
C THR A 70 1.74 1.53 9.50
N LEU A 71 2.63 2.52 9.51
CA LEU A 71 3.89 2.48 10.25
C LEU A 71 3.83 3.46 11.41
N TYR A 72 4.06 2.97 12.63
CA TYR A 72 4.09 3.75 13.85
C TYR A 72 5.51 4.19 14.20
N PHE A 73 5.60 5.34 14.87
CA PHE A 73 6.86 5.91 15.32
C PHE A 73 6.81 6.14 16.83
N GLU A 74 7.78 5.65 17.56
CA GLU A 74 7.97 5.88 18.99
C GLU A 74 8.49 7.31 19.21
N THR A 75 7.64 8.30 19.00
CA THR A 75 7.91 9.73 19.20
C THR A 75 6.73 10.38 19.91
N ASP A 76 6.99 11.38 20.76
CA ASP A 76 5.96 12.02 21.58
C ASP A 76 5.08 13.01 20.80
N ALA A 77 5.53 13.47 19.62
CA ALA A 77 4.83 14.47 18.85
C ALA A 77 4.91 14.20 17.35
N GLY A 78 3.88 14.64 16.65
CA GLY A 78 3.84 14.69 15.18
C GLY A 78 4.76 15.77 14.61
N ASP A 79 5.01 15.72 13.30
CA ASP A 79 5.87 16.67 12.59
C ASP A 79 5.23 17.18 11.29
N GLY A 80 3.92 17.05 11.16
CA GLY A 80 3.16 17.43 9.97
C GLY A 80 3.04 16.32 8.92
N PHE A 81 3.89 15.28 9.01
CA PHE A 81 3.82 14.09 8.17
C PHE A 81 3.55 12.83 9.00
N ARG A 82 4.32 12.65 10.08
CA ARG A 82 4.03 11.66 11.11
C ARG A 82 3.01 12.26 12.06
N GLU A 83 1.78 11.82 11.97
CA GLU A 83 0.68 12.35 12.77
C GLU A 83 -0.11 11.21 13.43
N PRO A 84 -0.68 11.42 14.62
CA PRO A 84 -1.66 10.49 15.16
C PRO A 84 -2.82 10.32 14.20
N GLY A 85 -3.24 9.09 13.96
CA GLY A 85 -4.28 8.78 12.97
C GLY A 85 -5.33 7.82 13.51
N PHE A 86 -6.31 7.50 12.66
CA PHE A 86 -7.42 6.61 12.97
C PHE A 86 -7.10 5.15 12.63
N ALA A 87 -5.93 4.65 13.05
CA ALA A 87 -5.59 3.26 12.82
C ALA A 87 -6.56 2.31 13.53
N LYS A 88 -6.78 1.13 12.96
CA LYS A 88 -7.62 0.07 13.54
C LYS A 88 -7.20 -0.29 14.97
N GLU A 89 -5.93 -0.15 15.28
CA GLU A 89 -5.32 -0.44 16.59
C GLU A 89 -5.50 0.68 17.64
N ARG A 90 -6.08 1.81 17.26
CA ARG A 90 -6.32 2.98 18.14
C ARG A 90 -5.08 3.44 18.92
N ARG A 91 -3.91 3.38 18.30
CA ARG A 91 -2.66 3.87 18.87
C ARG A 91 -2.61 5.40 18.84
N LEU A 92 -1.97 5.99 19.85
CA LEU A 92 -1.78 7.45 19.97
C LEU A 92 -0.46 7.91 19.37
N GLU A 93 0.46 6.98 19.10
CA GLU A 93 1.76 7.29 18.51
C GLU A 93 1.62 7.85 17.11
N PRO A 94 2.46 8.83 16.75
CA PRO A 94 2.53 9.31 15.37
C PRO A 94 2.79 8.18 14.38
N GLN A 95 2.08 8.21 13.27
CA GLN A 95 2.12 7.19 12.24
C GLN A 95 2.26 7.83 10.85
N ILE A 96 2.58 7.03 9.86
CA ILE A 96 2.41 7.33 8.45
C ILE A 96 1.63 6.20 7.79
N THR A 97 0.96 6.53 6.70
CA THR A 97 0.27 5.55 5.87
C THR A 97 1.12 5.26 4.63
N ILE A 98 1.37 3.99 4.35
CA ILE A 98 2.09 3.54 3.15
C ILE A 98 1.10 2.84 2.24
N GLY A 99 0.93 3.35 1.02
CA GLY A 99 0.20 2.68 -0.05
C GLY A 99 1.17 1.89 -0.94
N LEU A 100 0.86 0.63 -1.17
CA LEU A 100 1.61 -0.27 -2.05
C LEU A 100 0.74 -0.71 -3.23
N LEU A 101 1.22 -0.47 -4.43
CA LEU A 101 0.64 -1.01 -5.65
C LEU A 101 1.49 -2.18 -6.13
N THR A 102 0.87 -3.32 -6.43
CA THR A 102 1.53 -4.53 -6.95
C THR A 102 0.86 -5.01 -8.23
N ASP A 103 1.54 -5.88 -8.98
CA ASP A 103 0.91 -6.68 -10.02
C ASP A 103 0.07 -7.81 -9.42
N GLN A 104 -0.57 -8.60 -10.26
CA GLN A 104 -1.38 -9.75 -9.87
C GLN A 104 -0.62 -10.85 -9.11
N ASN A 105 0.71 -10.88 -9.21
CA ASN A 105 1.58 -11.85 -8.54
C ASN A 105 2.15 -11.30 -7.22
N GLY A 106 1.80 -10.06 -6.85
CA GLY A 106 2.32 -9.38 -5.67
C GLY A 106 3.68 -8.69 -5.88
N PHE A 107 4.18 -8.59 -7.13
CA PHE A 107 5.40 -7.86 -7.39
C PHE A 107 5.19 -6.35 -7.25
N PRO A 108 6.01 -5.63 -6.45
CA PRO A 108 5.80 -4.22 -6.15
C PRO A 108 6.04 -3.34 -7.39
N LEU A 109 5.07 -2.50 -7.70
CA LEU A 109 5.10 -1.56 -8.82
C LEU A 109 5.38 -0.13 -8.35
N MET A 110 4.69 0.30 -7.28
CA MET A 110 4.79 1.65 -6.76
C MET A 110 4.54 1.69 -5.26
N VAL A 111 5.27 2.55 -4.57
CA VAL A 111 5.07 2.85 -3.15
C VAL A 111 4.82 4.33 -2.99
N SER A 112 3.81 4.67 -2.20
CA SER A 112 3.50 6.05 -1.82
C SER A 112 3.38 6.15 -0.30
N ALA A 113 3.72 7.32 0.25
CA ALA A 113 3.61 7.57 1.68
C ALA A 113 2.74 8.82 1.89
N PHE A 114 1.89 8.76 2.89
CA PHE A 114 0.92 9.79 3.24
C PHE A 114 1.00 10.14 4.72
N GLU A 115 0.52 11.31 5.04
CA GLU A 115 0.40 11.79 6.43
C GLU A 115 -0.44 10.80 7.26
N GLY A 116 -0.04 10.58 8.49
CA GLY A 116 -0.65 9.59 9.37
C GLY A 116 -2.12 9.83 9.70
N ASN A 117 -2.58 11.07 9.63
CA ASN A 117 -3.98 11.45 9.83
C ASN A 117 -4.84 11.36 8.55
N LYS A 118 -4.27 10.93 7.44
CA LYS A 118 -4.99 10.75 6.18
C LYS A 118 -5.70 9.39 6.17
N GLY A 119 -7.01 9.41 5.93
CA GLY A 119 -7.79 8.16 5.86
C GLY A 119 -7.39 7.30 4.66
N GLU A 120 -7.39 5.99 4.83
CA GLU A 120 -7.03 4.99 3.81
C GLU A 120 -7.78 5.20 2.48
N THR A 121 -9.06 5.56 2.57
CA THR A 121 -9.92 5.82 1.41
C THR A 121 -9.45 6.98 0.53
N LYS A 122 -8.65 7.90 1.06
CA LYS A 122 -8.13 9.06 0.32
C LYS A 122 -6.75 8.83 -0.30
N THR A 123 -6.17 7.65 -0.08
CA THR A 123 -4.81 7.34 -0.53
C THR A 123 -4.77 6.58 -1.85
N MET A 124 -5.79 5.79 -2.15
CA MET A 124 -5.83 4.89 -3.30
C MET A 124 -5.84 5.64 -4.64
N GLN A 125 -6.79 6.52 -4.84
CA GLN A 125 -6.97 7.20 -6.13
C GLN A 125 -5.73 7.98 -6.57
N PRO A 126 -5.09 8.84 -5.74
CA PRO A 126 -3.88 9.56 -6.15
C PRO A 126 -2.71 8.65 -6.56
N VAL A 127 -2.60 7.46 -5.95
CA VAL A 127 -1.57 6.48 -6.31
C VAL A 127 -1.84 5.89 -7.68
N ILE A 128 -3.07 5.47 -7.94
CA ILE A 128 -3.47 4.85 -9.20
C ILE A 128 -3.36 5.85 -10.34
N GLU A 129 -3.88 7.06 -10.19
CA GLU A 129 -3.79 8.12 -11.19
C GLU A 129 -2.33 8.48 -11.51
N SER A 130 -1.50 8.62 -10.48
CA SER A 130 -0.07 8.89 -10.65
C SER A 130 0.65 7.74 -11.36
N PHE A 131 0.28 6.49 -11.06
CA PHE A 131 0.83 5.31 -11.71
C PHE A 131 0.42 5.24 -13.19
N MET A 132 -0.86 5.40 -13.48
CA MET A 132 -1.37 5.38 -14.87
C MET A 132 -0.72 6.47 -15.72
N ALA A 133 -0.64 7.69 -15.19
CA ALA A 133 0.00 8.81 -15.88
C ALA A 133 1.50 8.58 -16.13
N ALA A 134 2.19 7.95 -15.17
CA ALA A 134 3.63 7.67 -15.29
C ALA A 134 3.94 6.56 -16.31
N HIS A 135 2.99 5.67 -16.60
CA HIS A 135 3.18 4.50 -17.45
C HIS A 135 2.35 4.51 -18.73
N ASP A 136 1.65 5.63 -19.02
CA ASP A 136 0.77 5.77 -20.18
C ASP A 136 -0.23 4.60 -20.34
N LEU A 137 -0.79 4.18 -19.21
CA LEU A 137 -1.78 3.10 -19.16
C LEU A 137 -3.18 3.71 -19.24
N ALA A 138 -3.91 3.35 -20.30
CA ALA A 138 -5.27 3.83 -20.52
C ALA A 138 -6.29 3.10 -19.66
N ASP A 139 -6.01 1.86 -19.25
CA ASP A 139 -6.92 0.99 -18.51
C ASP A 139 -6.14 0.05 -17.59
N VAL A 140 -6.56 -0.01 -16.33
CA VAL A 140 -6.11 -1.02 -15.35
C VAL A 140 -7.30 -1.45 -14.51
N THR A 141 -7.32 -2.72 -14.12
CA THR A 141 -8.30 -3.20 -13.15
C THR A 141 -7.69 -3.14 -11.75
N VAL A 142 -8.26 -2.31 -10.91
CA VAL A 142 -7.82 -2.10 -9.52
C VAL A 142 -8.49 -3.10 -8.59
N VAL A 143 -7.70 -3.81 -7.80
CA VAL A 143 -8.21 -4.68 -6.73
C VAL A 143 -7.87 -4.05 -5.39
N ALA A 144 -8.85 -3.86 -4.52
CA ALA A 144 -8.65 -3.30 -3.19
C ALA A 144 -9.56 -3.96 -2.14
N ASP A 145 -9.12 -3.94 -0.88
CA ASP A 145 -9.85 -4.54 0.24
C ASP A 145 -11.12 -3.75 0.61
N ALA A 146 -12.06 -4.45 1.25
CA ALA A 146 -13.33 -3.91 1.73
C ALA A 146 -13.20 -2.70 2.69
N GLY A 147 -12.06 -2.57 3.37
CA GLY A 147 -11.75 -1.42 4.23
C GLY A 147 -11.56 -0.11 3.47
N MET A 148 -11.19 -0.19 2.20
CA MET A 148 -10.93 0.96 1.32
C MET A 148 -12.17 1.37 0.52
N VAL A 149 -13.25 0.60 0.62
CA VAL A 149 -14.47 0.83 -0.13
C VAL A 149 -15.37 1.81 0.61
N SER A 150 -15.58 2.97 0.00
CA SER A 150 -16.67 3.89 0.33
C SER A 150 -17.45 4.18 -0.95
N GLU A 151 -18.72 4.52 -0.83
CA GLU A 151 -19.53 4.93 -1.99
C GLU A 151 -18.89 6.11 -2.75
N ALA A 152 -18.24 7.01 -2.02
CA ALA A 152 -17.52 8.13 -2.63
C ALA A 152 -16.31 7.66 -3.45
N ASN A 153 -15.53 6.71 -2.94
CA ASN A 153 -14.40 6.13 -3.69
C ASN A 153 -14.84 5.38 -4.93
N GLN A 154 -15.91 4.58 -4.81
CA GLN A 154 -16.47 3.87 -5.95
C GLN A 154 -16.87 4.83 -7.06
N LYS A 155 -17.63 5.87 -6.75
CA LYS A 155 -18.02 6.90 -7.72
C LYS A 155 -16.82 7.62 -8.35
N GLN A 156 -15.75 7.83 -7.59
CA GLN A 156 -14.52 8.46 -8.11
C GLN A 156 -13.76 7.55 -9.06
N ILE A 157 -13.65 6.24 -8.74
CA ILE A 157 -13.02 5.24 -9.62
C ILE A 157 -13.81 5.13 -10.93
N GLU A 158 -15.14 5.04 -10.85
CA GLU A 158 -16.04 5.01 -12.01
C GLU A 158 -15.91 6.28 -12.86
N ALA A 159 -15.87 7.46 -12.22
CA ALA A 159 -15.70 8.74 -12.90
C ALA A 159 -14.32 8.87 -13.59
N ALA A 160 -13.30 8.21 -13.06
CA ALA A 160 -11.97 8.12 -13.68
C ALA A 160 -11.91 7.10 -14.83
N GLY A 161 -13.01 6.38 -15.10
CA GLY A 161 -13.07 5.36 -16.16
C GLY A 161 -12.29 4.09 -15.86
N LEU A 162 -11.99 3.83 -14.57
CA LEU A 162 -11.23 2.67 -14.15
C LEU A 162 -12.11 1.46 -13.90
N SER A 163 -11.63 0.29 -14.30
CA SER A 163 -12.21 -0.98 -13.89
C SER A 163 -11.76 -1.35 -12.48
N PHE A 164 -12.63 -1.94 -11.66
CA PHE A 164 -12.28 -2.31 -10.28
C PHE A 164 -12.94 -3.60 -9.79
N ILE A 165 -12.25 -4.26 -8.87
CA ILE A 165 -12.76 -5.36 -8.05
C ILE A 165 -12.55 -4.96 -6.60
N LEU A 166 -13.63 -4.70 -5.89
CA LEU A 166 -13.59 -4.26 -4.51
C LEU A 166 -14.14 -5.33 -3.59
N GLY A 167 -13.43 -5.61 -2.49
CA GLY A 167 -13.96 -6.44 -1.43
C GLY A 167 -15.21 -5.81 -0.83
N MET A 168 -16.25 -6.60 -0.57
CA MET A 168 -17.44 -6.13 0.12
C MET A 168 -17.42 -6.56 1.58
N LYS A 169 -17.81 -5.64 2.48
CA LYS A 169 -18.18 -6.04 3.84
C LYS A 169 -19.51 -6.77 3.72
N ILE A 170 -19.53 -8.03 4.11
CA ILE A 170 -20.81 -8.76 4.23
C ILE A 170 -21.61 -8.00 5.28
N PRO A 171 -22.74 -7.35 4.93
CA PRO A 171 -23.63 -6.74 5.90
C PRO A 171 -24.07 -7.81 6.90
N HIS A 172 -24.47 -7.42 8.10
CA HIS A 172 -25.06 -8.35 9.08
C HIS A 172 -26.08 -9.24 8.37
N VAL A 173 -25.83 -10.55 8.44
CA VAL A 173 -26.72 -11.55 7.83
C VAL A 173 -28.14 -11.24 8.31
N PRO A 174 -29.11 -10.99 7.41
CA PRO A 174 -30.48 -10.71 7.81
C PRO A 174 -30.95 -11.77 8.80
N TYR A 175 -31.73 -11.37 9.80
CA TYR A 175 -32.20 -12.28 10.84
C TYR A 175 -32.86 -13.54 10.26
N ALA A 176 -33.64 -13.37 9.20
CA ALA A 176 -34.27 -14.47 8.48
C ALA A 176 -33.28 -15.50 7.93
N LEU A 177 -32.18 -15.04 7.34
CA LEU A 177 -31.12 -15.93 6.81
C LEU A 177 -30.32 -16.61 7.93
N ALA A 178 -30.07 -15.89 9.01
CA ALA A 178 -29.40 -16.46 10.19
C ALA A 178 -30.28 -17.51 10.89
N GLN A 179 -31.60 -17.32 10.89
CA GLN A 179 -32.54 -18.29 11.39
C GLN A 179 -32.63 -19.52 10.45
N TRP A 180 -32.74 -19.28 9.15
CA TRP A 180 -32.83 -20.35 8.15
C TRP A 180 -31.59 -21.27 8.22
N ARG A 181 -30.36 -20.70 8.30
CA ARG A 181 -29.12 -21.48 8.44
C ARG A 181 -29.05 -22.31 9.73
N ARG A 182 -29.69 -21.86 10.81
CA ARG A 182 -29.79 -22.66 12.06
C ARG A 182 -30.73 -23.84 11.92
N GLU A 183 -31.81 -23.67 11.16
CA GLU A 183 -32.82 -24.70 10.92
C GLU A 183 -32.38 -25.70 9.84
N HIS A 184 -31.45 -25.28 8.92
CA HIS A 184 -30.97 -26.07 7.77
C HIS A 184 -29.44 -26.01 7.68
N PRO A 185 -28.71 -26.65 8.65
CA PRO A 185 -27.26 -26.52 8.76
C PRO A 185 -26.49 -27.12 7.59
N ASP A 186 -27.05 -28.14 6.94
CA ASP A 186 -26.41 -28.92 5.88
C ASP A 186 -26.99 -28.64 4.48
N GLU A 187 -27.86 -27.64 4.34
CA GLU A 187 -28.49 -27.30 3.06
C GLU A 187 -27.87 -26.05 2.43
N ASP A 188 -27.76 -26.07 1.11
CA ASP A 188 -27.38 -24.87 0.35
C ASP A 188 -28.50 -23.84 0.36
N ILE A 189 -28.13 -22.57 0.39
CA ILE A 189 -29.11 -21.47 0.34
C ILE A 189 -29.79 -21.52 -1.03
N PRO A 190 -31.13 -21.58 -1.09
CA PRO A 190 -31.84 -21.57 -2.36
C PRO A 190 -31.52 -20.31 -3.15
N ASP A 191 -31.25 -20.45 -4.44
CA ASP A 191 -31.17 -19.32 -5.36
C ASP A 191 -32.49 -18.58 -5.41
N GLY A 192 -32.45 -17.24 -5.17
CA GLY A 192 -33.61 -16.38 -5.14
C GLY A 192 -34.12 -15.99 -6.51
#